data_1da7a0301f62b65ac70615110fb2f600
#
_entry.id   1da7a0301f62b65ac70615110fb2f600
#
_cell.length_a   1.000
_cell.length_b   1.000
_cell.length_c   1.000
_cell.angle_alpha   90.00
_cell.angle_beta   90.00
_cell.angle_gamma   90.00
#
_symmetry.space_group_name_H-M   'P 1'
#
loop_
_entity.id
_entity.type
_entity.pdbx_description
1 polymer ?
#
loop_
_entity_poly.entity_id
_entity_poly.type
_entity_poly.pdbx_seq_one_letter_code
_entity_poly.pdbx_strand_id
1 'polypeptide(L)'
;QKIFALATWRLSKEVYQLDPDFAQLLFEQTNDLDIPSEIFLQLPYPCFYIEVPDLFFGAKPIHGFFVNLEYDVNNGDRELRLYFLYQDGTGFGYPIHIDEHTISDNMAHVAKEALYNSRNDKFIQAQTYRAIQETDVLQELLLKALQVVLYILASNAEIVPNSEQSFITKRGATIKDKYSEIRKWDVGIRIGAAIRQKSASVEKGESIKTASGHSSPRPHMRRGHWHHYWTGPRNVSENRRLILKWLSPMAVAATPEDTP
;
A
#
# COMPACT_ATOMS: atom_id res chain seq x y z
N GLN A 1 -11.79 8.92 15.18
CA GLN A 1 -11.23 8.17 14.06
C GLN A 1 -10.89 6.72 14.47
N LYS A 2 -10.05 6.47 15.51
CA LYS A 2 -9.65 5.12 15.96
C LYS A 2 -10.83 4.19 16.23
N ILE A 3 -11.83 4.66 16.99
CA ILE A 3 -13.02 3.86 17.33
C ILE A 3 -13.79 3.49 16.06
N PHE A 4 -13.89 4.39 15.10
CA PHE A 4 -14.59 4.18 13.86
C PHE A 4 -13.89 3.10 13.00
N ALA A 5 -12.57 3.22 12.81
CA ALA A 5 -11.77 2.24 12.07
C ALA A 5 -11.89 0.84 12.69
N LEU A 6 -11.79 0.74 14.03
CA LEU A 6 -11.95 -0.53 14.75
C LEU A 6 -13.36 -1.10 14.63
N ALA A 7 -14.40 -0.25 14.69
CA ALA A 7 -15.79 -0.70 14.57
C ALA A 7 -16.07 -1.27 13.19
N THR A 8 -15.61 -0.62 12.14
CA THR A 8 -15.76 -1.08 10.75
C THR A 8 -14.94 -2.34 10.49
N TRP A 9 -13.69 -2.39 10.98
CA TRP A 9 -12.81 -3.57 10.83
C TRP A 9 -13.39 -4.82 11.49
N ARG A 10 -14.12 -4.69 12.60
CA ARG A 10 -14.80 -5.83 13.26
C ARG A 10 -15.76 -6.59 12.35
N LEU A 11 -16.20 -6.00 11.26
CA LEU A 11 -17.08 -6.65 10.28
C LEU A 11 -16.30 -7.57 9.34
N SER A 12 -15.07 -7.18 8.95
CA SER A 12 -14.22 -7.95 8.04
C SER A 12 -13.21 -8.83 8.78
N LYS A 13 -12.57 -8.30 9.83
CA LYS A 13 -11.49 -8.93 10.62
C LYS A 13 -10.31 -9.43 9.77
N GLU A 14 -10.05 -8.74 8.68
CA GLU A 14 -8.96 -9.06 7.76
C GLU A 14 -7.67 -8.35 8.18
N VAL A 15 -6.57 -9.09 8.19
CA VAL A 15 -5.22 -8.58 8.49
C VAL A 15 -4.27 -9.06 7.39
N TYR A 16 -3.61 -8.12 6.73
CA TYR A 16 -2.57 -8.39 5.75
C TYR A 16 -1.21 -8.18 6.40
N GLN A 17 -0.31 -9.15 6.28
CA GLN A 17 1.03 -9.12 6.84
C GLN A 17 2.04 -9.13 5.70
N LEU A 18 2.85 -8.08 5.57
CA LEU A 18 3.84 -7.98 4.51
C LEU A 18 5.13 -8.70 4.90
N ASP A 19 5.72 -9.40 3.93
CA ASP A 19 7.11 -9.85 4.04
C ASP A 19 8.04 -8.63 4.15
N PRO A 20 9.02 -8.60 5.08
CA PRO A 20 9.86 -7.44 5.31
C PRO A 20 10.66 -6.98 4.09
N ASP A 21 11.29 -7.90 3.37
CA ASP A 21 12.11 -7.54 2.20
C ASP A 21 11.24 -7.09 1.04
N PHE A 22 10.04 -7.65 0.93
CA PHE A 22 9.07 -7.19 -0.05
C PHE A 22 8.52 -5.80 0.29
N ALA A 23 8.23 -5.52 1.56
CA ALA A 23 7.81 -4.20 2.00
C ALA A 23 8.87 -3.14 1.65
N GLN A 24 10.14 -3.42 1.95
CA GLN A 24 11.24 -2.54 1.59
C GLN A 24 11.33 -2.30 0.09
N LEU A 25 11.18 -3.36 -0.72
CA LEU A 25 11.15 -3.25 -2.17
C LEU A 25 10.01 -2.34 -2.65
N LEU A 26 8.82 -2.42 -2.07
CA LEU A 26 7.70 -1.52 -2.41
C LEU A 26 8.00 -0.07 -2.04
N PHE A 27 8.68 0.18 -0.91
CA PHE A 27 9.03 1.53 -0.46
C PHE A 27 10.05 2.21 -1.36
N GLU A 28 10.88 1.44 -2.06
CA GLU A 28 11.90 1.94 -3.00
C GLU A 28 11.35 2.23 -4.40
N GLN A 29 10.04 2.00 -4.63
CA GLN A 29 9.43 2.25 -5.93
C GLN A 29 9.38 3.73 -6.30
N THR A 30 9.12 4.00 -7.57
CA THR A 30 8.82 5.35 -8.02
C THR A 30 7.54 5.85 -7.37
N ASN A 31 7.57 7.07 -6.86
CA ASN A 31 6.44 7.73 -6.21
C ASN A 31 5.40 8.24 -7.23
N ASP A 32 5.22 7.50 -8.31
CA ASP A 32 4.23 7.83 -9.32
C ASP A 32 2.85 7.36 -8.84
N LEU A 33 2.05 8.30 -8.37
CA LEU A 33 0.66 8.13 -7.96
C LEU A 33 -0.31 8.80 -8.96
N ASP A 34 0.10 8.92 -10.22
CA ASP A 34 -0.77 9.34 -11.32
C ASP A 34 -1.73 8.20 -11.72
N ILE A 35 -2.41 7.69 -10.70
CA ILE A 35 -3.40 6.61 -10.77
C ILE A 35 -4.75 7.20 -10.38
N PRO A 36 -5.84 6.93 -11.14
CA PRO A 36 -7.17 7.37 -10.76
C PRO A 36 -7.55 6.91 -9.35
N SER A 37 -8.00 7.83 -8.50
CA SER A 37 -8.37 7.52 -7.10
C SER A 37 -9.53 6.53 -7.00
N GLU A 38 -10.35 6.40 -8.04
CA GLU A 38 -11.42 5.41 -8.15
C GLU A 38 -10.95 3.96 -8.01
N ILE A 39 -9.64 3.69 -8.16
CA ILE A 39 -9.07 2.35 -7.91
C ILE A 39 -9.40 1.84 -6.51
N PHE A 40 -9.51 2.73 -5.52
CA PHE A 40 -9.84 2.37 -4.14
C PHE A 40 -11.27 1.85 -3.95
N LEU A 41 -12.17 2.07 -4.91
CA LEU A 41 -13.50 1.46 -4.89
C LEU A 41 -13.47 -0.06 -5.10
N GLN A 42 -12.31 -0.60 -5.49
CA GLN A 42 -12.09 -2.02 -5.71
C GLN A 42 -11.46 -2.72 -4.50
N LEU A 43 -11.39 -2.05 -3.34
CA LEU A 43 -10.90 -2.68 -2.11
C LEU A 43 -11.63 -4.00 -1.84
N PRO A 44 -10.89 -5.07 -1.45
CA PRO A 44 -11.49 -6.40 -1.23
C PRO A 44 -12.47 -6.41 -0.06
N TYR A 45 -12.32 -5.47 0.88
CA TYR A 45 -13.17 -5.29 2.05
C TYR A 45 -13.33 -3.80 2.35
N PRO A 46 -14.47 -3.36 2.91
CA PRO A 46 -14.68 -1.96 3.30
C PRO A 46 -13.67 -1.45 4.32
N CYS A 47 -13.17 -2.34 5.18
CA CYS A 47 -12.09 -2.03 6.12
C CYS A 47 -11.24 -3.27 6.37
N PHE A 48 -9.92 -3.10 6.41
CA PHE A 48 -8.94 -4.13 6.79
C PHE A 48 -7.74 -3.48 7.44
N TYR A 49 -6.94 -4.29 8.14
CA TYR A 49 -5.71 -3.86 8.78
C TYR A 49 -4.51 -4.39 8.02
N ILE A 50 -3.46 -3.59 7.94
CA ILE A 50 -2.18 -3.97 7.32
C ILE A 50 -1.09 -3.84 8.37
N GLU A 51 -0.41 -4.94 8.66
CA GLU A 51 0.83 -4.97 9.42
C GLU A 51 2.00 -4.77 8.45
N VAL A 52 2.77 -3.70 8.68
CA VAL A 52 3.90 -3.34 7.81
C VAL A 52 5.16 -3.24 8.64
N PRO A 53 6.18 -4.06 8.39
CA PRO A 53 7.47 -3.94 9.05
C PRO A 53 8.19 -2.67 8.61
N ASP A 54 8.99 -2.11 9.52
CA ASP A 54 9.89 -0.98 9.26
C ASP A 54 9.20 0.28 8.69
N LEU A 55 7.94 0.50 9.08
CA LEU A 55 7.21 1.71 8.76
C LEU A 55 7.34 2.72 9.90
N PHE A 56 7.67 3.97 9.57
CA PHE A 56 7.91 5.03 10.55
C PHE A 56 7.21 6.34 10.15
N PHE A 57 6.80 7.11 11.16
CA PHE A 57 6.48 8.52 11.02
C PHE A 57 7.55 9.34 11.75
N GLY A 58 8.51 9.88 11.01
CA GLY A 58 9.74 10.39 11.59
C GLY A 58 10.49 9.31 12.36
N ALA A 59 10.75 9.53 13.64
CA ALA A 59 11.41 8.56 14.51
C ALA A 59 10.43 7.59 15.21
N LYS A 60 9.11 7.73 15.02
CA LYS A 60 8.11 6.90 15.69
C LYS A 60 7.75 5.68 14.86
N PRO A 61 7.95 4.46 15.40
CA PRO A 61 7.56 3.25 14.70
C PRO A 61 6.04 3.10 14.62
N ILE A 62 5.56 2.73 13.46
CA ILE A 62 4.18 2.40 13.18
C ILE A 62 4.03 0.89 13.18
N HIS A 63 3.06 0.38 13.93
CA HIS A 63 2.75 -1.06 13.94
C HIS A 63 2.07 -1.49 12.64
N GLY A 64 1.24 -0.61 12.08
CA GLY A 64 0.48 -0.84 10.87
C GLY A 64 -0.63 0.21 10.74
N PHE A 65 -1.53 -0.01 9.80
CA PHE A 65 -2.62 0.92 9.58
C PHE A 65 -3.91 0.25 9.10
N PHE A 66 -5.03 0.85 9.45
CA PHE A 66 -6.33 0.50 8.90
C PHE A 66 -6.53 1.22 7.57
N VAL A 67 -7.07 0.49 6.61
CA VAL A 67 -7.58 1.00 5.35
C VAL A 67 -9.09 0.95 5.45
N ASN A 68 -9.75 2.09 5.38
CA ASN A 68 -11.21 2.19 5.55
C ASN A 68 -11.82 3.01 4.41
N LEU A 69 -12.78 2.42 3.71
CA LEU A 69 -13.57 3.11 2.71
C LEU A 69 -14.76 3.74 3.40
N GLU A 70 -14.83 5.06 3.38
CA GLU A 70 -15.91 5.84 3.96
C GLU A 70 -16.83 6.39 2.86
N TYR A 71 -18.09 6.49 3.21
CA TYR A 71 -19.12 7.08 2.34
C TYR A 71 -19.97 8.03 3.17
N ASP A 72 -19.99 9.30 2.78
CA ASP A 72 -20.87 10.28 3.38
C ASP A 72 -22.25 10.24 2.70
N VAL A 73 -23.23 9.77 3.43
CA VAL A 73 -24.61 9.62 2.95
C VAL A 73 -25.31 10.94 2.66
N ASN A 74 -24.79 12.07 3.17
CA ASN A 74 -25.42 13.38 3.02
C ASN A 74 -25.08 14.05 1.69
N ASN A 75 -23.82 13.93 1.25
CA ASN A 75 -23.31 14.56 0.03
C ASN A 75 -22.85 13.57 -1.03
N GLY A 76 -22.72 12.29 -0.69
CA GLY A 76 -22.27 11.25 -1.59
C GLY A 76 -20.76 11.15 -1.73
N ASP A 77 -19.99 11.90 -0.95
CA ASP A 77 -18.54 11.88 -0.99
C ASP A 77 -18.00 10.54 -0.54
N ARG A 78 -16.92 10.13 -1.16
CA ARG A 78 -16.20 8.89 -0.87
C ARG A 78 -14.77 9.21 -0.51
N GLU A 79 -14.30 8.58 0.55
CA GLU A 79 -12.94 8.76 1.05
C GLU A 79 -12.29 7.42 1.35
N LEU A 80 -11.03 7.29 0.98
CA LEU A 80 -10.14 6.31 1.56
C LEU A 80 -9.52 6.92 2.81
N ARG A 81 -9.79 6.36 3.96
CA ARG A 81 -9.17 6.80 5.21
C ARG A 81 -8.13 5.81 5.68
N LEU A 82 -6.88 6.27 5.77
CA LEU A 82 -5.78 5.54 6.38
C LEU A 82 -5.69 5.94 7.86
N TYR A 83 -5.79 4.97 8.78
CA TYR A 83 -5.58 5.23 10.20
C TYR A 83 -4.33 4.50 10.69
N PHE A 84 -3.25 5.25 10.88
CA PHE A 84 -1.95 4.74 11.33
C PHE A 84 -1.96 4.49 12.83
N LEU A 85 -1.47 3.32 13.23
CA LEU A 85 -1.41 2.89 14.62
C LEU A 85 0.06 2.80 15.05
N TYR A 86 0.44 3.56 16.07
CA TYR A 86 1.74 3.44 16.70
C TYR A 86 1.81 2.22 17.60
N GLN A 87 3.02 1.80 17.96
CA GLN A 87 3.22 0.66 18.87
C GLN A 87 2.64 0.88 20.27
N ASP A 88 2.52 2.14 20.74
CA ASP A 88 1.90 2.50 21.99
C ASP A 88 0.35 2.49 21.96
N GLY A 89 -0.22 2.14 20.82
CA GLY A 89 -1.67 2.09 20.60
C GLY A 89 -2.32 3.46 20.35
N THR A 90 -1.57 4.56 20.31
CA THR A 90 -2.04 5.84 19.79
C THR A 90 -1.96 5.86 18.25
N GLY A 91 -2.49 6.89 17.61
CA GLY A 91 -2.42 6.97 16.14
C GLY A 91 -3.15 8.19 15.60
N PHE A 92 -3.13 8.30 14.28
CA PHE A 92 -3.77 9.38 13.53
C PHE A 92 -4.34 8.88 12.20
N GLY A 93 -5.30 9.62 11.65
CA GLY A 93 -5.93 9.28 10.38
C GLY A 93 -5.65 10.34 9.33
N TYR A 94 -5.57 9.88 8.07
CA TYR A 94 -5.42 10.71 6.90
C TYR A 94 -6.48 10.32 5.85
N PRO A 95 -7.31 11.27 5.37
CA PRO A 95 -8.30 11.04 4.33
C PRO A 95 -7.67 11.24 2.94
N ILE A 96 -8.16 10.51 1.96
CA ILE A 96 -7.88 10.70 0.54
C ILE A 96 -9.23 10.67 -0.16
N HIS A 97 -9.59 11.74 -0.85
CA HIS A 97 -10.85 11.81 -1.61
C HIS A 97 -10.83 10.82 -2.77
N ILE A 98 -11.99 10.26 -3.10
CA ILE A 98 -12.18 9.36 -4.23
C ILE A 98 -13.14 10.03 -5.19
N ASP A 99 -12.58 10.61 -6.24
CA ASP A 99 -13.28 11.36 -7.27
C ASP A 99 -12.63 11.11 -8.65
N GLU A 100 -12.84 12.02 -9.59
CA GLU A 100 -12.28 11.94 -10.95
C GLU A 100 -10.79 12.31 -11.05
N HIS A 101 -10.15 12.69 -9.93
CA HIS A 101 -8.74 13.09 -9.89
C HIS A 101 -7.81 11.91 -9.59
N THR A 102 -6.53 12.13 -9.83
CA THR A 102 -5.49 11.18 -9.46
C THR A 102 -5.24 11.17 -7.94
N ILE A 103 -4.58 10.15 -7.45
CA ILE A 103 -4.19 10.07 -6.02
C ILE A 103 -3.30 11.25 -5.65
N SER A 104 -2.36 11.62 -6.53
CA SER A 104 -1.46 12.78 -6.32
C SER A 104 -2.23 14.10 -6.18
N ASP A 105 -3.22 14.34 -7.06
CA ASP A 105 -4.03 15.55 -7.02
C ASP A 105 -4.85 15.62 -5.74
N ASN A 106 -5.45 14.50 -5.32
CA ASN A 106 -6.23 14.42 -4.10
C ASN A 106 -5.40 14.64 -2.83
N MET A 107 -4.17 14.13 -2.77
CA MET A 107 -3.27 14.42 -1.67
C MET A 107 -2.95 15.92 -1.56
N ALA A 108 -2.70 16.59 -2.69
CA ALA A 108 -2.47 18.04 -2.73
C ALA A 108 -3.72 18.84 -2.31
N HIS A 109 -4.92 18.35 -2.68
CA HIS A 109 -6.19 18.98 -2.31
C HIS A 109 -6.45 18.92 -0.80
N VAL A 110 -6.28 17.78 -0.17
CA VAL A 110 -6.44 17.59 1.29
C VAL A 110 -5.57 18.57 2.08
N ALA A 111 -4.32 18.80 1.66
CA ALA A 111 -3.44 19.76 2.32
C ALA A 111 -3.99 21.19 2.24
N LYS A 112 -4.53 21.60 1.10
CA LYS A 112 -5.15 22.92 0.90
C LYS A 112 -6.42 23.10 1.73
N GLU A 113 -7.27 22.10 1.78
CA GLU A 113 -8.49 22.12 2.59
C GLU A 113 -8.19 22.21 4.09
N ALA A 114 -7.22 21.45 4.57
CA ALA A 114 -6.79 21.51 5.95
C ALA A 114 -6.35 22.93 6.35
N LEU A 115 -5.60 23.62 5.50
CA LEU A 115 -5.22 25.03 5.68
C LEU A 115 -6.43 25.95 5.69
N TYR A 116 -7.32 25.80 4.73
CA TYR A 116 -8.52 26.62 4.64
C TYR A 116 -9.42 26.48 5.85
N ASN A 117 -9.66 25.24 6.30
CA ASN A 117 -10.54 24.96 7.43
C ASN A 117 -9.96 25.40 8.78
N SER A 118 -8.63 25.45 8.91
CA SER A 118 -7.95 25.89 10.14
C SER A 118 -7.94 27.40 10.35
N ARG A 119 -8.26 28.22 9.35
CA ARG A 119 -8.10 29.69 9.36
C ARG A 119 -8.87 30.42 10.48
N ASN A 120 -9.98 29.86 10.95
CA ASN A 120 -10.86 30.49 11.95
C ASN A 120 -10.51 30.11 13.39
N ASP A 121 -9.60 29.17 13.61
CA ASP A 121 -9.16 28.73 14.94
C ASP A 121 -7.63 28.75 15.00
N LYS A 122 -7.08 29.68 15.81
CA LYS A 122 -5.63 29.84 15.95
C LYS A 122 -4.92 28.59 16.49
N PHE A 123 -5.59 27.81 17.31
CA PHE A 123 -5.02 26.59 17.86
C PHE A 123 -4.97 25.49 16.79
N ILE A 124 -6.05 25.29 16.05
CA ILE A 124 -6.13 24.37 14.93
C ILE A 124 -5.16 24.80 13.82
N GLN A 125 -5.10 26.11 13.52
CA GLN A 125 -4.16 26.68 12.56
C GLN A 125 -2.70 26.37 12.92
N ALA A 126 -2.33 26.55 14.21
CA ALA A 126 -0.96 26.24 14.66
C ALA A 126 -0.63 24.74 14.55
N GLN A 127 -1.60 23.85 14.81
CA GLN A 127 -1.43 22.42 14.59
C GLN A 127 -1.31 22.08 13.11
N THR A 128 -2.13 22.69 12.26
CA THR A 128 -2.09 22.51 10.80
C THR A 128 -0.75 22.97 10.22
N TYR A 129 -0.23 24.12 10.67
CA TYR A 129 1.11 24.56 10.25
C TYR A 129 2.22 23.62 10.69
N ARG A 130 2.14 23.03 11.90
CA ARG A 130 3.11 22.01 12.33
C ARG A 130 3.01 20.75 11.47
N ALA A 131 1.79 20.30 11.16
CA ALA A 131 1.59 19.16 10.27
C ALA A 131 2.15 19.44 8.87
N ILE A 132 2.04 20.67 8.38
CA ILE A 132 2.63 21.10 7.09
C ILE A 132 4.16 21.17 7.17
N GLN A 133 4.75 21.58 8.29
CA GLN A 133 6.21 21.53 8.48
C GLN A 133 6.75 20.09 8.53
N GLU A 134 5.90 19.13 8.91
CA GLU A 134 6.18 17.69 8.83
C GLU A 134 5.73 17.10 7.50
N THR A 135 5.41 17.93 6.49
CA THR A 135 4.82 17.50 5.22
C THR A 135 5.67 16.45 4.50
N ASP A 136 6.99 16.63 4.47
CA ASP A 136 7.87 15.66 3.78
C ASP A 136 7.81 14.28 4.44
N VAL A 137 7.82 14.25 5.79
CA VAL A 137 7.74 13.00 6.57
C VAL A 137 6.36 12.34 6.41
N LEU A 138 5.29 13.16 6.43
CA LEU A 138 3.94 12.67 6.21
C LEU A 138 3.76 12.16 4.77
N GLN A 139 4.27 12.90 3.80
CA GLN A 139 4.21 12.51 2.41
C GLN A 139 4.97 11.20 2.16
N GLU A 140 6.16 11.04 2.73
CA GLU A 140 6.91 9.79 2.65
C GLU A 140 6.12 8.61 3.22
N LEU A 141 5.53 8.78 4.41
CA LEU A 141 4.70 7.76 5.03
C LEU A 141 3.49 7.39 4.16
N LEU A 142 2.77 8.39 3.65
CA LEU A 142 1.59 8.19 2.80
C LEU A 142 1.96 7.47 1.50
N LEU A 143 3.06 7.87 0.87
CA LEU A 143 3.55 7.21 -0.34
C LEU A 143 3.85 5.73 -0.08
N LYS A 144 4.55 5.39 1.01
CA LYS A 144 4.81 4.01 1.40
C LYS A 144 3.53 3.21 1.67
N ALA A 145 2.61 3.79 2.44
CA ALA A 145 1.34 3.15 2.76
C ALA A 145 0.49 2.91 1.49
N LEU A 146 0.43 3.89 0.59
CA LEU A 146 -0.31 3.76 -0.66
C LEU A 146 0.29 2.72 -1.60
N GLN A 147 1.63 2.59 -1.67
CA GLN A 147 2.26 1.51 -2.42
C GLN A 147 1.77 0.14 -1.95
N VAL A 148 1.62 -0.06 -0.64
CA VAL A 148 1.11 -1.30 -0.08
C VAL A 148 -0.36 -1.52 -0.43
N VAL A 149 -1.21 -0.49 -0.30
CA VAL A 149 -2.64 -0.58 -0.66
C VAL A 149 -2.80 -0.88 -2.14
N LEU A 150 -2.06 -0.21 -3.01
CA LEU A 150 -2.07 -0.44 -4.45
C LEU A 150 -1.62 -1.87 -4.79
N TYR A 151 -0.64 -2.42 -4.06
CA TYR A 151 -0.24 -3.81 -4.27
C TYR A 151 -1.37 -4.79 -3.93
N ILE A 152 -2.09 -4.59 -2.83
CA ILE A 152 -3.25 -5.42 -2.47
C ILE A 152 -4.35 -5.35 -3.54
N LEU A 153 -4.49 -4.21 -4.21
CA LEU A 153 -5.43 -4.01 -5.32
C LEU A 153 -4.94 -4.56 -6.66
N ALA A 154 -3.65 -4.84 -6.78
CA ALA A 154 -3.08 -5.30 -8.05
C ALA A 154 -3.62 -6.67 -8.43
N SER A 155 -4.00 -6.83 -9.69
CA SER A 155 -4.57 -8.09 -10.23
C SER A 155 -3.58 -9.27 -10.21
N ASN A 156 -2.30 -9.00 -10.00
CA ASN A 156 -1.21 -9.96 -9.90
C ASN A 156 -0.54 -9.96 -8.52
N ALA A 157 -1.22 -9.45 -7.49
CA ALA A 157 -0.71 -9.48 -6.13
C ALA A 157 -0.52 -10.93 -5.62
N GLU A 158 0.59 -11.15 -4.94
CA GLU A 158 0.82 -12.40 -4.23
C GLU A 158 0.25 -12.28 -2.81
N ILE A 159 -0.94 -12.81 -2.60
CA ILE A 159 -1.65 -12.82 -1.31
C ILE A 159 -2.09 -14.25 -1.04
N VAL A 160 -1.63 -14.82 0.05
CA VAL A 160 -1.95 -16.20 0.43
C VAL A 160 -2.46 -16.25 1.88
N PRO A 161 -3.37 -17.19 2.22
CA PRO A 161 -3.78 -17.38 3.61
C PRO A 161 -2.57 -17.73 4.47
N ASN A 162 -2.45 -17.09 5.64
CA ASN A 162 -1.38 -17.41 6.58
C ASN A 162 -1.58 -18.83 7.14
N SER A 163 -0.57 -19.69 6.94
CA SER A 163 -0.63 -21.10 7.32
C SER A 163 -0.57 -21.36 8.83
N GLU A 164 -0.13 -20.36 9.61
CA GLU A 164 -0.08 -20.48 11.08
C GLU A 164 -1.44 -20.34 11.75
N GLN A 165 -2.51 -20.12 11.00
CA GLN A 165 -3.88 -20.28 11.50
C GLN A 165 -4.21 -21.76 11.75
N SER A 166 -3.35 -22.44 12.51
CA SER A 166 -3.66 -23.74 13.07
C SER A 166 -4.75 -23.53 14.11
N PHE A 167 -5.92 -24.03 13.79
CA PHE A 167 -7.07 -24.11 14.68
C PHE A 167 -6.63 -24.75 16.00
N ILE A 168 -6.48 -23.95 17.06
CA ILE A 168 -6.36 -24.47 18.41
C ILE A 168 -7.72 -25.08 18.74
N THR A 169 -7.89 -26.33 18.40
CA THR A 169 -9.02 -27.14 18.88
C THR A 169 -8.83 -27.33 20.39
N LYS A 170 -9.34 -26.42 21.19
CA LYS A 170 -9.55 -26.70 22.61
C LYS A 170 -10.57 -27.84 22.68
N ARG A 171 -10.12 -29.03 23.11
CA ARG A 171 -10.98 -30.12 23.46
C ARG A 171 -12.07 -29.59 24.41
N GLY A 172 -13.31 -29.52 23.95
CA GLY A 172 -14.47 -29.37 24.82
C GLY A 172 -15.42 -28.19 24.61
N ALA A 173 -15.22 -27.29 23.66
CA ALA A 173 -16.20 -26.25 23.37
C ALA A 173 -16.49 -26.16 21.86
N THR A 174 -17.54 -26.81 21.46
CA THR A 174 -18.04 -26.77 20.09
C THR A 174 -19.08 -25.67 19.94
N ILE A 175 -18.65 -24.42 19.96
CA ILE A 175 -19.36 -23.35 19.27
C ILE A 175 -18.28 -22.62 18.52
N LYS A 176 -18.07 -23.00 17.25
CA LYS A 176 -17.30 -22.20 16.30
C LYS A 176 -18.11 -20.93 16.08
N ASP A 177 -17.77 -19.90 16.82
CA ASP A 177 -18.22 -18.56 16.51
C ASP A 177 -17.56 -18.18 15.17
N LYS A 178 -18.30 -18.42 14.09
CA LYS A 178 -17.87 -18.21 12.71
C LYS A 178 -17.46 -16.76 12.45
N TYR A 179 -17.71 -15.86 13.40
CA TYR A 179 -17.45 -14.43 13.37
C TYR A 179 -16.31 -13.98 14.29
N SER A 180 -15.67 -14.91 15.04
CA SER A 180 -14.64 -14.56 16.02
C SER A 180 -13.21 -14.60 15.48
N GLU A 181 -12.96 -15.24 14.35
CA GLU A 181 -11.61 -15.48 13.86
C GLU A 181 -11.10 -14.32 13.01
N ILE A 182 -9.97 -13.73 13.42
CA ILE A 182 -9.20 -12.80 12.59
C ILE A 182 -8.57 -13.60 11.47
N ARG A 183 -8.79 -13.19 10.22
CA ARG A 183 -8.19 -13.80 9.04
C ARG A 183 -6.89 -13.09 8.69
N LYS A 184 -5.81 -13.84 8.65
CA LYS A 184 -4.49 -13.33 8.30
C LYS A 184 -4.09 -13.78 6.91
N TRP A 185 -3.49 -12.85 6.19
CA TRP A 185 -3.01 -13.02 4.81
C TRP A 185 -1.55 -12.63 4.73
N ASP A 186 -0.72 -13.50 4.21
CA ASP A 186 0.67 -13.20 3.93
C ASP A 186 0.79 -12.57 2.55
N VAL A 187 1.57 -11.50 2.46
CA VAL A 187 1.73 -10.69 1.24
C VAL A 187 3.19 -10.66 0.80
N GLY A 188 3.46 -11.12 -0.41
CA GLY A 188 4.77 -11.02 -1.05
C GLY A 188 5.84 -11.98 -0.52
N ILE A 189 5.46 -13.09 0.12
CA ILE A 189 6.41 -14.03 0.74
C ILE A 189 7.40 -14.61 -0.27
N ARG A 190 6.93 -15.05 -1.44
CA ARG A 190 7.81 -15.64 -2.46
C ARG A 190 8.74 -14.60 -3.06
N ILE A 191 8.23 -13.38 -3.23
CA ILE A 191 9.03 -12.26 -3.73
C ILE A 191 10.13 -11.92 -2.72
N GLY A 192 9.80 -11.77 -1.43
CA GLY A 192 10.76 -11.53 -0.36
C GLY A 192 11.79 -12.65 -0.24
N ALA A 193 11.37 -13.91 -0.32
CA ALA A 193 12.29 -15.05 -0.33
C ALA A 193 13.27 -15.01 -1.53
N ALA A 194 12.78 -14.63 -2.71
CA ALA A 194 13.65 -14.49 -3.90
C ALA A 194 14.65 -13.33 -3.74
N ILE A 195 14.26 -12.22 -3.09
CA ILE A 195 15.16 -11.10 -2.78
C ILE A 195 16.27 -11.58 -1.84
N ARG A 196 15.95 -12.24 -0.72
CA ARG A 196 16.91 -12.80 0.23
C ARG A 196 17.89 -13.77 -0.40
N GLN A 197 17.39 -14.67 -1.25
CA GLN A 197 18.23 -15.62 -1.96
C GLN A 197 19.22 -14.92 -2.89
N LYS A 198 18.78 -13.89 -3.61
CA LYS A 198 19.63 -13.12 -4.52
C LYS A 198 20.70 -12.35 -3.75
N SER A 199 20.36 -11.70 -2.64
CA SER A 199 21.31 -10.97 -1.78
C SER A 199 22.38 -11.91 -1.24
N ALA A 200 21.99 -13.08 -0.73
CA ALA A 200 22.92 -14.10 -0.23
C ALA A 200 23.87 -14.65 -1.31
N SER A 201 23.46 -14.74 -2.58
CA SER A 201 24.33 -15.18 -3.68
C SER A 201 25.35 -14.11 -4.07
N VAL A 202 24.98 -12.83 -3.99
CA VAL A 202 25.89 -11.70 -4.23
C VAL A 202 26.98 -11.63 -3.13
N GLU A 203 26.61 -11.80 -1.88
CA GLU A 203 27.56 -11.82 -0.76
C GLU A 203 28.59 -12.97 -0.85
N LYS A 204 28.19 -14.12 -1.41
CA LYS A 204 29.09 -15.26 -1.63
C LYS A 204 30.02 -15.10 -2.83
N GLY A 205 29.98 -13.95 -3.53
CA GLY A 205 30.88 -13.68 -4.65
C GLY A 205 30.63 -14.54 -5.91
N GLU A 206 29.45 -15.15 -6.02
CA GLU A 206 29.00 -15.83 -7.23
C GLU A 206 28.65 -14.79 -8.30
N SER A 207 29.69 -14.20 -8.93
CA SER A 207 29.49 -13.39 -10.13
C SER A 207 28.90 -14.27 -11.22
N ILE A 208 27.74 -13.89 -11.72
CA ILE A 208 27.19 -14.47 -12.95
C ILE A 208 28.24 -14.18 -14.05
N LYS A 209 29.04 -15.18 -14.38
CA LYS A 209 29.96 -15.11 -15.52
C LYS A 209 29.13 -15.05 -16.79
N THR A 210 28.88 -13.85 -17.29
CA THR A 210 28.45 -13.67 -18.67
C THR A 210 29.66 -13.94 -19.55
N ALA A 211 29.67 -15.13 -20.18
CA ALA A 211 30.65 -15.49 -21.17
C ALA A 211 30.33 -14.76 -22.47
N SER A 212 30.82 -13.54 -22.65
CA SER A 212 31.10 -12.96 -23.97
C SER A 212 31.86 -11.64 -23.82
N GLY A 213 33.02 -11.55 -24.43
CA GLY A 213 33.96 -10.44 -24.37
C GLY A 213 33.61 -9.21 -25.21
N HIS A 214 32.34 -8.79 -25.25
CA HIS A 214 31.92 -7.52 -25.81
C HIS A 214 31.44 -6.60 -24.69
N SER A 215 31.88 -5.33 -24.76
CA SER A 215 31.45 -4.24 -23.88
C SER A 215 29.95 -4.01 -24.01
N SER A 216 29.17 -4.84 -23.34
CA SER A 216 27.72 -4.65 -23.22
C SER A 216 27.43 -3.43 -22.35
N PRO A 217 26.44 -2.59 -22.64
CA PRO A 217 26.00 -1.52 -21.76
C PRO A 217 25.80 -2.09 -20.34
N ARG A 218 26.18 -1.32 -19.33
CA ARG A 218 26.11 -1.77 -17.93
C ARG A 218 24.69 -2.27 -17.62
N PRO A 219 24.52 -3.50 -17.13
CA PRO A 219 23.21 -3.98 -16.72
C PRO A 219 22.67 -3.04 -15.65
N HIS A 220 21.47 -2.52 -15.86
CA HIS A 220 20.79 -1.66 -14.89
C HIS A 220 19.52 -2.34 -14.39
N MET A 221 19.21 -2.11 -13.11
CA MET A 221 17.94 -2.55 -12.53
C MET A 221 16.87 -1.53 -12.89
N ARG A 222 15.86 -1.96 -13.62
CA ARG A 222 14.66 -1.17 -13.81
C ARG A 222 13.83 -1.26 -12.53
N ARG A 223 13.47 -0.11 -11.96
CA ARG A 223 12.59 -0.07 -10.78
C ARG A 223 11.23 -0.67 -11.13
N GLY A 224 10.57 -1.27 -10.15
CA GLY A 224 9.18 -1.65 -10.30
C GLY A 224 8.31 -0.42 -10.54
N HIS A 225 7.20 -0.60 -11.20
CA HIS A 225 6.26 0.47 -11.48
C HIS A 225 4.85 -0.07 -11.65
N TRP A 226 3.88 0.83 -11.48
CA TRP A 226 2.48 0.53 -11.68
C TRP A 226 2.12 0.64 -13.14
N HIS A 227 1.30 -0.31 -13.62
CA HIS A 227 0.65 -0.25 -14.90
C HIS A 227 -0.85 -0.34 -14.69
N HIS A 228 -1.59 0.66 -15.13
CA HIS A 228 -3.03 0.67 -15.05
C HIS A 228 -3.66 0.85 -16.43
N TYR A 229 -4.80 0.23 -16.65
CA TYR A 229 -5.55 0.32 -17.90
C TYR A 229 -7.02 0.00 -17.70
N TRP A 230 -7.86 0.62 -18.51
CA TRP A 230 -9.29 0.35 -18.51
C TRP A 230 -9.62 -0.85 -19.39
N THR A 231 -10.44 -1.78 -18.88
CA THR A 231 -11.02 -2.91 -19.62
C THR A 231 -12.52 -2.70 -19.80
N GLY A 232 -13.12 -3.42 -20.76
CA GLY A 232 -14.54 -3.32 -21.10
C GLY A 232 -14.82 -2.43 -22.29
N PRO A 233 -16.07 -2.41 -22.78
CA PRO A 233 -16.47 -1.66 -23.96
C PRO A 233 -16.38 -0.16 -23.72
N ARG A 234 -15.77 0.58 -24.67
CA ARG A 234 -15.53 2.04 -24.54
C ARG A 234 -16.82 2.87 -24.49
N ASN A 235 -17.89 2.38 -25.08
CA ASN A 235 -19.18 3.05 -25.21
C ASN A 235 -20.15 2.79 -24.05
N VAL A 236 -19.76 1.96 -23.06
CA VAL A 236 -20.58 1.64 -21.89
C VAL A 236 -19.72 1.85 -20.64
N SER A 237 -19.78 3.07 -20.10
CA SER A 237 -18.95 3.47 -18.94
C SER A 237 -19.15 2.56 -17.72
N GLU A 238 -20.39 2.13 -17.47
CA GLU A 238 -20.74 1.26 -16.34
C GLU A 238 -20.07 -0.12 -16.38
N ASN A 239 -19.67 -0.58 -17.57
CA ASN A 239 -19.00 -1.87 -17.76
C ASN A 239 -17.48 -1.73 -17.87
N ARG A 240 -16.93 -0.54 -17.67
CA ARG A 240 -15.50 -0.32 -17.67
C ARG A 240 -14.93 -0.59 -16.28
N ARG A 241 -13.83 -1.34 -16.25
CA ARG A 241 -13.11 -1.66 -15.01
C ARG A 241 -11.66 -1.23 -15.14
N LEU A 242 -11.18 -0.49 -14.14
CA LEU A 242 -9.77 -0.14 -14.02
C LEU A 242 -9.00 -1.36 -13.50
N ILE A 243 -7.99 -1.79 -14.24
CA ILE A 243 -7.09 -2.88 -13.83
C ILE A 243 -5.75 -2.29 -13.46
N LEU A 244 -5.26 -2.65 -12.29
CA LEU A 244 -3.94 -2.29 -11.80
C LEU A 244 -3.04 -3.53 -11.82
N LYS A 245 -1.80 -3.38 -12.29
CA LYS A 245 -0.74 -4.41 -12.22
C LYS A 245 0.53 -3.81 -11.66
N TRP A 246 1.20 -4.58 -10.83
CA TRP A 246 2.54 -4.27 -10.38
C TRP A 246 3.56 -5.00 -11.23
N LEU A 247 4.46 -4.24 -11.84
CA LEU A 247 5.58 -4.78 -12.62
C LEU A 247 6.82 -4.78 -11.74
N SER A 248 7.29 -5.99 -11.39
CA SER A 248 8.46 -6.18 -10.53
C SER A 248 9.71 -5.55 -11.12
N PRO A 249 10.67 -5.10 -10.30
CA PRO A 249 11.98 -4.70 -10.75
C PRO A 249 12.63 -5.81 -11.59
N MET A 250 13.12 -5.47 -12.77
CA MET A 250 13.81 -6.40 -13.67
C MET A 250 15.21 -5.93 -13.96
N ALA A 251 16.16 -6.88 -14.01
CA ALA A 251 17.46 -6.62 -14.60
C ALA A 251 17.30 -6.52 -16.13
N VAL A 252 17.58 -5.36 -16.69
CA VAL A 252 17.62 -5.18 -18.14
C VAL A 252 19.02 -5.56 -18.61
N ALA A 253 19.15 -6.71 -19.28
CA ALA A 253 20.32 -7.03 -20.07
C ALA A 253 20.23 -6.19 -21.36
N ALA A 254 21.30 -5.52 -21.73
CA ALA A 254 21.35 -4.81 -23.01
C ALA A 254 21.22 -5.83 -24.15
N THR A 255 20.23 -5.62 -24.99
CA THR A 255 20.10 -6.33 -26.27
C THR A 255 21.07 -5.71 -27.30
N PRO A 256 21.69 -6.50 -28.17
CA PRO A 256 22.67 -6.00 -29.17
C PRO A 256 22.08 -5.12 -30.28
N GLU A 257 20.79 -4.83 -30.27
CA GLU A 257 20.09 -4.13 -31.36
C GLU A 257 20.01 -2.59 -31.24
N ASP A 258 20.51 -2.00 -30.18
CA ASP A 258 20.47 -0.53 -29.97
C ASP A 258 21.84 0.13 -30.22
N THR A 259 22.56 -0.27 -31.25
CA THR A 259 23.74 0.48 -31.74
C THR A 259 23.38 1.18 -33.03
N PRO A 260 23.53 2.52 -33.13
CA PRO A 260 23.25 3.30 -34.34
C PRO A 260 24.22 2.99 -35.47
#